data_449aafff8ebfb72d130c3e721f888224
#
_entry.id   449aafff8ebfb72d130c3e721f888224
#
_cell.length_a   1.000
_cell.length_b   1.000
_cell.length_c   1.000
_cell.angle_alpha   90.00
_cell.angle_beta   90.00
_cell.angle_gamma   90.00
#
_symmetry.space_group_name_H-M   'P 1'
#
loop_
_entity.id
_entity.type
_entity.pdbx_description
1 polymer ?
#
loop_
_entity_poly.entity_id
_entity_poly.type
_entity_poly.pdbx_seq_one_letter_code
_entity_poly.pdbx_strand_id
1 'polypeptide(L)'
;ALELRRLRLEAELAGQYDFTVPADLAARSPQIVASERVLLNARQTDFAKRSDGARKILAQSAEERELMENLLKKNVVALIEVTRSRKDHADAEKRYNEIVTQTELDRAEAYSDTLKELATLRQNLEASLDQLNRTVLTSPMRGVVNTVGVTTIGGVVRPGEQILEIIPLDEELFVEARVAPENIANLRRGQEATIKLT
;
A
#
# COMPACT_ATOMS: atom_id res chain seq x y z
N ALA A 1 -12.79 1.91 -3.87
CA ALA A 1 -12.38 2.87 -4.92
C ALA A 1 -10.86 2.86 -5.13
N LEU A 2 -10.04 3.18 -4.11
CA LEU A 2 -8.56 3.28 -4.24
C LEU A 2 -7.89 1.99 -4.72
N GLU A 3 -8.32 0.81 -4.27
CA GLU A 3 -7.79 -0.48 -4.77
C GLU A 3 -8.06 -0.66 -6.28
N LEU A 4 -9.24 -0.27 -6.77
CA LEU A 4 -9.56 -0.33 -8.18
C LEU A 4 -8.72 0.67 -8.99
N ARG A 5 -8.53 1.88 -8.45
CA ARG A 5 -7.64 2.89 -9.04
C ARG A 5 -6.19 2.38 -9.12
N ARG A 6 -5.69 1.69 -8.08
CA ARG A 6 -4.36 1.07 -8.08
C ARG A 6 -4.24 0.03 -9.19
N LEU A 7 -5.21 -0.91 -9.30
CA LEU A 7 -5.21 -1.94 -10.34
C LEU A 7 -5.25 -1.34 -11.75
N ARG A 8 -6.04 -0.29 -11.96
CA ARG A 8 -6.05 0.43 -13.23
C ARG A 8 -4.70 1.06 -13.55
N LEU A 9 -4.07 1.73 -12.58
CA LEU A 9 -2.78 2.38 -12.78
C LEU A 9 -1.65 1.37 -13.03
N GLU A 10 -1.69 0.20 -12.39
CA GLU A 10 -0.78 -0.91 -12.69
C GLU A 10 -0.93 -1.37 -14.15
N ALA A 11 -2.17 -1.56 -14.62
CA ALA A 11 -2.42 -1.91 -16.01
C ALA A 11 -2.00 -0.80 -16.98
N GLU A 12 -2.20 0.46 -16.60
CA GLU A 12 -1.81 1.63 -17.39
C GLU A 12 -0.28 1.72 -17.54
N LEU A 13 0.48 1.48 -16.46
CA LEU A 13 1.94 1.41 -16.49
C LEU A 13 2.46 0.22 -17.31
N ALA A 14 1.75 -0.92 -17.27
CA ALA A 14 2.06 -2.10 -18.07
C ALA A 14 1.61 -1.98 -19.54
N GLY A 15 0.99 -0.87 -19.95
CA GLY A 15 0.46 -0.69 -21.31
C GLY A 15 -0.74 -1.57 -21.65
N GLN A 16 -1.43 -2.12 -20.66
CA GLN A 16 -2.58 -3.01 -20.84
C GLN A 16 -3.87 -2.22 -21.01
N TYR A 17 -4.82 -2.77 -21.75
CA TYR A 17 -6.15 -2.17 -21.99
C TYR A 17 -7.24 -2.71 -21.07
N ASP A 18 -6.92 -3.67 -20.20
CA ASP A 18 -7.83 -4.21 -19.19
C ASP A 18 -7.03 -4.64 -17.96
N PHE A 19 -7.71 -4.81 -16.82
CA PHE A 19 -7.13 -5.26 -15.58
C PHE A 19 -8.05 -6.26 -14.87
N THR A 20 -7.44 -7.20 -14.15
CA THR A 20 -8.17 -8.21 -13.40
C THR A 20 -8.63 -7.64 -12.06
N VAL A 21 -9.92 -7.75 -11.80
CA VAL A 21 -10.55 -7.29 -10.56
C VAL A 21 -10.92 -8.50 -9.71
N PRO A 22 -10.50 -8.55 -8.42
CA PRO A 22 -10.97 -9.57 -7.48
C PRO A 22 -12.50 -9.60 -7.39
N ALA A 23 -13.09 -10.80 -7.29
CA ALA A 23 -14.54 -10.98 -7.37
C ALA A 23 -15.31 -10.23 -6.27
N ASP A 24 -14.72 -10.13 -5.07
CA ASP A 24 -15.27 -9.39 -3.93
C ASP A 24 -15.36 -7.88 -4.20
N LEU A 25 -14.33 -7.29 -4.82
CA LEU A 25 -14.32 -5.87 -5.20
C LEU A 25 -15.28 -5.60 -6.36
N ALA A 26 -15.38 -6.51 -7.32
CA ALA A 26 -16.29 -6.40 -8.44
C ALA A 26 -17.76 -6.42 -7.99
N ALA A 27 -18.10 -7.30 -7.03
CA ALA A 27 -19.44 -7.38 -6.47
C ALA A 27 -19.82 -6.15 -5.62
N ARG A 28 -18.87 -5.60 -4.85
CA ARG A 28 -19.12 -4.43 -3.98
C ARG A 28 -19.32 -3.12 -4.75
N SER A 29 -18.68 -2.95 -5.89
CA SER A 29 -18.63 -1.65 -6.58
C SER A 29 -18.58 -1.79 -8.11
N PRO A 30 -19.60 -2.42 -8.74
CA PRO A 30 -19.57 -2.70 -10.18
C PRO A 30 -19.51 -1.43 -11.04
N GLN A 31 -20.15 -0.35 -10.60
CA GLN A 31 -20.12 0.95 -11.29
C GLN A 31 -18.72 1.57 -11.31
N ILE A 32 -17.97 1.47 -10.20
CA ILE A 32 -16.60 1.99 -10.14
C ILE A 32 -15.68 1.15 -11.03
N VAL A 33 -15.85 -0.16 -11.05
CA VAL A 33 -15.09 -1.04 -11.96
C VAL A 33 -15.33 -0.63 -13.42
N ALA A 34 -16.58 -0.41 -13.81
CA ALA A 34 -16.92 0.01 -15.18
C ALA A 34 -16.29 1.38 -15.51
N SER A 35 -16.37 2.35 -14.61
CA SER A 35 -15.78 3.68 -14.83
C SER A 35 -14.25 3.64 -14.92
N GLU A 36 -13.57 2.84 -14.10
CA GLU A 36 -12.12 2.69 -14.17
C GLU A 36 -11.66 2.01 -15.47
N ARG A 37 -12.41 1.04 -15.98
CA ARG A 37 -12.16 0.43 -17.29
C ARG A 37 -12.31 1.42 -18.44
N VAL A 38 -13.37 2.22 -18.42
CA VAL A 38 -13.59 3.28 -19.42
C VAL A 38 -12.44 4.30 -19.38
N LEU A 39 -12.02 4.70 -18.19
CA LEU A 39 -10.92 5.63 -18.01
C LEU A 39 -9.58 5.05 -18.52
N LEU A 40 -9.28 3.78 -18.21
CA LEU A 40 -8.09 3.09 -18.72
C LEU A 40 -8.05 3.11 -20.25
N ASN A 41 -9.13 2.68 -20.90
CA ASN A 41 -9.23 2.64 -22.34
C ASN A 41 -9.10 4.03 -22.99
N ALA A 42 -9.73 5.05 -22.38
CA ALA A 42 -9.63 6.42 -22.86
C ALA A 42 -8.19 6.95 -22.80
N ARG A 43 -7.49 6.76 -21.68
CA ARG A 43 -6.10 7.18 -21.49
C ARG A 43 -5.13 6.45 -22.39
N GLN A 44 -5.27 5.12 -22.53
CA GLN A 44 -4.43 4.33 -23.44
C GLN A 44 -4.64 4.74 -24.90
N THR A 45 -5.91 4.97 -25.30
CA THR A 45 -6.25 5.42 -26.65
C THR A 45 -5.71 6.83 -26.94
N ASP A 46 -5.80 7.74 -25.99
CA ASP A 46 -5.26 9.11 -26.13
C ASP A 46 -3.73 9.06 -26.28
N PHE A 47 -3.04 8.34 -25.40
CA PHE A 47 -1.60 8.15 -25.49
C PHE A 47 -1.17 7.53 -26.82
N ALA A 48 -1.82 6.47 -27.25
CA ALA A 48 -1.53 5.82 -28.53
C ALA A 48 -1.69 6.79 -29.71
N LYS A 49 -2.77 7.55 -29.75
CA LYS A 49 -3.01 8.55 -30.83
C LYS A 49 -1.96 9.65 -30.81
N ARG A 50 -1.61 10.20 -29.64
CA ARG A 50 -0.62 11.27 -29.52
C ARG A 50 0.78 10.80 -29.87
N SER A 51 1.19 9.65 -29.34
CA SER A 51 2.51 9.07 -29.60
C SER A 51 2.66 8.62 -31.05
N ASP A 52 1.64 7.97 -31.64
CA ASP A 52 1.64 7.59 -33.07
C ASP A 52 1.69 8.82 -34.00
N GLY A 53 0.95 9.88 -33.66
CA GLY A 53 0.99 11.13 -34.41
C GLY A 53 2.39 11.75 -34.40
N ALA A 54 3.00 11.86 -33.22
CA ALA A 54 4.35 12.38 -33.08
C ALA A 54 5.41 11.48 -33.75
N ARG A 55 5.27 10.16 -33.66
CA ARG A 55 6.15 9.19 -34.31
C ARG A 55 6.09 9.29 -35.84
N LYS A 56 4.92 9.54 -36.43
CA LYS A 56 4.78 9.75 -37.87
C LYS A 56 5.51 11.01 -38.32
N ILE A 57 5.36 12.13 -37.55
CA ILE A 57 6.09 13.38 -37.84
C ILE A 57 7.59 13.16 -37.73
N LEU A 58 8.05 12.44 -36.72
CA LEU A 58 9.46 12.10 -36.52
C LEU A 58 10.00 11.26 -37.69
N ALA A 59 9.27 10.24 -38.15
CA ALA A 59 9.64 9.43 -39.29
C ALA A 59 9.75 10.26 -40.59
N GLN A 60 8.73 11.11 -40.83
CA GLN A 60 8.74 11.99 -42.01
C GLN A 60 9.91 12.98 -41.98
N SER A 61 10.21 13.58 -40.86
CA SER A 61 11.35 14.51 -40.72
C SER A 61 12.70 13.81 -40.85
N ALA A 62 12.79 12.52 -40.47
CA ALA A 62 13.98 11.71 -40.67
C ALA A 62 14.25 11.44 -42.17
N GLU A 63 13.20 11.10 -42.91
CA GLU A 63 13.26 10.88 -44.36
C GLU A 63 13.66 12.20 -45.09
N GLU A 64 13.07 13.32 -44.72
CA GLU A 64 13.38 14.62 -45.27
C GLU A 64 14.86 15.01 -44.99
N ARG A 65 15.34 14.82 -43.77
CA ARG A 65 16.72 15.04 -43.39
C ARG A 65 17.67 14.20 -44.22
N GLU A 66 17.39 12.91 -44.38
CA GLU A 66 18.20 12.02 -45.17
C GLU A 66 18.23 12.44 -46.65
N LEU A 67 17.11 12.82 -47.23
CA LEU A 67 17.02 13.34 -48.56
C LEU A 67 17.87 14.61 -48.76
N MET A 68 17.75 15.59 -47.86
CA MET A 68 18.50 16.83 -47.89
C MET A 68 20.02 16.59 -47.78
N GLU A 69 20.43 15.68 -46.89
CA GLU A 69 21.84 15.29 -46.76
C GLU A 69 22.39 14.63 -48.05
N ASN A 70 21.59 13.81 -48.72
CA ASN A 70 21.96 13.19 -49.97
C ASN A 70 22.02 14.18 -51.13
N LEU A 71 21.14 15.17 -51.17
CA LEU A 71 21.17 16.26 -52.15
C LEU A 71 22.34 17.22 -51.93
N LEU A 72 22.74 17.46 -50.68
CA LEU A 72 23.95 18.24 -50.39
C LEU A 72 25.22 17.53 -50.89
N LYS A 73 25.34 16.20 -50.71
CA LYS A 73 26.46 15.43 -51.26
C LYS A 73 26.57 15.54 -52.79
N LYS A 74 25.44 15.77 -53.47
CA LYS A 74 25.37 15.98 -54.91
C LYS A 74 25.49 17.47 -55.31
N ASN A 75 25.74 18.39 -54.38
CA ASN A 75 25.79 19.84 -54.57
C ASN A 75 24.49 20.45 -55.17
N VAL A 76 23.31 19.84 -54.88
CA VAL A 76 22.02 20.28 -55.39
C VAL A 76 21.37 21.31 -54.47
N VAL A 77 21.60 21.20 -53.15
CA VAL A 77 20.99 22.09 -52.12
C VAL A 77 22.08 22.80 -51.32
N ALA A 78 21.71 23.96 -50.75
CA ALA A 78 22.60 24.72 -49.88
C ALA A 78 22.70 24.08 -48.48
N LEU A 79 23.84 24.25 -47.81
CA LEU A 79 24.04 23.78 -46.44
C LEU A 79 23.00 24.28 -45.45
N ILE A 80 22.45 25.50 -45.67
CA ILE A 80 21.45 26.09 -44.83
C ILE A 80 20.14 25.26 -44.80
N GLU A 81 19.76 24.67 -45.95
CA GLU A 81 18.56 23.81 -46.03
C GLU A 81 18.75 22.52 -45.25
N VAL A 82 19.94 21.91 -45.34
CA VAL A 82 20.26 20.70 -44.53
C VAL A 82 20.28 21.03 -43.06
N THR A 83 20.81 22.17 -42.66
CA THR A 83 20.82 22.60 -41.24
C THR A 83 19.40 22.82 -40.73
N ARG A 84 18.51 23.36 -41.55
CA ARG A 84 17.09 23.51 -41.22
C ARG A 84 16.40 22.16 -41.03
N SER A 85 16.55 21.24 -41.99
CA SER A 85 15.97 19.89 -41.91
C SER A 85 16.49 19.10 -40.69
N ARG A 86 17.76 19.24 -40.31
CA ARG A 86 18.33 18.65 -39.10
C ARG A 86 17.66 19.22 -37.85
N LYS A 87 17.41 20.53 -37.80
CA LYS A 87 16.72 21.19 -36.71
C LYS A 87 15.29 20.69 -36.61
N ASP A 88 14.56 20.63 -37.72
CA ASP A 88 13.17 20.19 -37.76
C ASP A 88 13.04 18.72 -37.27
N HIS A 89 14.00 17.88 -37.64
CA HIS A 89 14.07 16.50 -37.14
C HIS A 89 14.35 16.44 -35.62
N ALA A 90 15.30 17.21 -35.12
CA ALA A 90 15.60 17.28 -33.69
C ALA A 90 14.39 17.80 -32.87
N ASP A 91 13.67 18.78 -33.41
CA ASP A 91 12.44 19.30 -32.78
C ASP A 91 11.31 18.25 -32.77
N ALA A 92 11.18 17.46 -33.83
CA ALA A 92 10.21 16.35 -33.89
C ALA A 92 10.56 15.23 -32.92
N GLU A 93 11.85 14.86 -32.82
CA GLU A 93 12.35 13.86 -31.86
C GLU A 93 12.11 14.31 -30.42
N LYS A 94 12.42 15.55 -30.11
CA LYS A 94 12.15 16.16 -28.81
C LYS A 94 10.68 16.07 -28.44
N ARG A 95 9.77 16.44 -29.34
CA ARG A 95 8.31 16.38 -29.10
C ARG A 95 7.83 14.96 -28.84
N TYR A 96 8.32 13.97 -29.60
CA TYR A 96 7.98 12.57 -29.38
C TYR A 96 8.43 12.10 -28.00
N ASN A 97 9.69 12.38 -27.64
CA ASN A 97 10.24 12.01 -26.34
C ASN A 97 9.51 12.72 -25.18
N GLU A 98 9.15 13.99 -25.33
CA GLU A 98 8.36 14.73 -24.33
C GLU A 98 7.00 14.05 -24.07
N ILE A 99 6.28 13.64 -25.13
CA ILE A 99 4.98 12.98 -25.00
C ILE A 99 5.13 11.65 -24.22
N VAL A 100 6.13 10.84 -24.56
CA VAL A 100 6.38 9.55 -23.91
C VAL A 100 6.76 9.76 -22.44
N THR A 101 7.82 10.54 -22.20
CA THR A 101 8.38 10.74 -20.86
C THR A 101 7.36 11.41 -19.91
N GLN A 102 6.67 12.44 -20.39
CA GLN A 102 5.66 13.12 -19.55
C GLN A 102 4.52 12.17 -19.17
N THR A 103 4.05 11.35 -20.12
CA THR A 103 2.98 10.38 -19.83
C THR A 103 3.43 9.31 -18.83
N GLU A 104 4.67 8.83 -18.95
CA GLU A 104 5.25 7.86 -18.01
C GLU A 104 5.39 8.45 -16.61
N LEU A 105 5.87 9.68 -16.50
CA LEU A 105 5.97 10.40 -15.22
C LEU A 105 4.61 10.59 -14.58
N ASP A 106 3.63 11.12 -15.32
CA ASP A 106 2.27 11.34 -14.82
C ASP A 106 1.63 10.05 -14.28
N ARG A 107 1.86 8.92 -14.98
CA ARG A 107 1.37 7.59 -14.54
C ARG A 107 2.07 7.12 -13.26
N ALA A 108 3.40 7.26 -13.21
CA ALA A 108 4.20 6.84 -12.07
C ALA A 108 3.87 7.66 -10.82
N GLU A 109 3.70 8.98 -10.96
CA GLU A 109 3.29 9.87 -9.88
C GLU A 109 1.90 9.52 -9.37
N ALA A 110 0.92 9.36 -10.26
CA ALA A 110 -0.44 8.99 -9.89
C ALA A 110 -0.51 7.64 -9.17
N TYR A 111 0.33 6.67 -9.58
CA TYR A 111 0.45 5.37 -8.92
C TYR A 111 1.06 5.50 -7.52
N SER A 112 2.18 6.22 -7.40
CA SER A 112 2.84 6.48 -6.12
C SER A 112 1.91 7.15 -5.12
N ASP A 113 1.17 8.17 -5.55
CA ASP A 113 0.24 8.88 -4.69
C ASP A 113 -0.94 8.01 -4.26
N THR A 114 -1.45 7.16 -5.17
CA THR A 114 -2.49 6.18 -4.83
C THR A 114 -2.00 5.16 -3.80
N LEU A 115 -0.74 4.72 -3.87
CA LEU A 115 -0.16 3.82 -2.86
C LEU A 115 -0.03 4.48 -1.49
N LYS A 116 0.42 5.75 -1.43
CA LYS A 116 0.50 6.53 -0.18
C LYS A 116 -0.87 6.70 0.46
N GLU A 117 -1.87 7.04 -0.35
CA GLU A 117 -3.24 7.22 0.10
C GLU A 117 -3.83 5.91 0.63
N LEU A 118 -3.58 4.78 -0.05
CA LEU A 118 -3.95 3.44 0.41
C LEU A 118 -3.27 3.06 1.74
N ALA A 119 -1.96 3.32 1.87
CA ALA A 119 -1.23 3.04 3.09
C ALA A 119 -1.79 3.82 4.28
N THR A 120 -2.05 5.12 4.10
CA THR A 120 -2.65 5.98 5.12
C THR A 120 -4.04 5.48 5.53
N LEU A 121 -4.87 5.11 4.56
CA LEU A 121 -6.21 4.62 4.83
C LEU A 121 -6.21 3.27 5.57
N ARG A 122 -5.29 2.36 5.23
CA ARG A 122 -5.12 1.09 5.93
C ARG A 122 -4.69 1.29 7.37
N GLN A 123 -3.72 2.18 7.61
CA GLN A 123 -3.28 2.53 8.97
C GLN A 123 -4.43 3.12 9.81
N ASN A 124 -5.23 4.02 9.23
CA ASN A 124 -6.39 4.59 9.90
C ASN A 124 -7.46 3.52 10.20
N LEU A 125 -7.66 2.56 9.29
CA LEU A 125 -8.57 1.44 9.50
C LEU A 125 -8.09 0.55 10.66
N GLU A 126 -6.82 0.19 10.71
CA GLU A 126 -6.22 -0.59 11.80
C GLU A 126 -6.40 0.13 13.14
N ALA A 127 -6.08 1.43 13.21
CA ALA A 127 -6.28 2.23 14.42
C ALA A 127 -7.75 2.26 14.86
N SER A 128 -8.68 2.36 13.91
CA SER A 128 -10.13 2.35 14.20
C SER A 128 -10.61 0.97 14.68
N LEU A 129 -10.07 -0.12 14.10
CA LEU A 129 -10.35 -1.49 14.53
C LEU A 129 -9.80 -1.75 15.93
N ASP A 130 -8.60 -1.30 16.24
CA ASP A 130 -8.03 -1.38 17.58
C ASP A 130 -8.89 -0.62 18.60
N GLN A 131 -9.36 0.57 18.22
CA GLN A 131 -10.27 1.34 19.06
C GLN A 131 -11.60 0.61 19.28
N LEU A 132 -12.16 0.01 18.23
CA LEU A 132 -13.36 -0.81 18.33
C LEU A 132 -13.14 -2.04 19.22
N ASN A 133 -12.04 -2.77 19.04
CA ASN A 133 -11.71 -3.94 19.85
C ASN A 133 -11.57 -3.61 21.34
N ARG A 134 -11.10 -2.41 21.67
CA ARG A 134 -11.00 -1.94 23.06
C ARG A 134 -12.34 -1.56 23.68
N THR A 135 -13.41 -1.47 22.90
CA THR A 135 -14.77 -1.22 23.47
C THR A 135 -15.35 -2.45 24.16
N VAL A 136 -14.82 -3.65 23.86
CA VAL A 136 -15.21 -4.90 24.52
C VAL A 136 -13.99 -5.50 25.20
N LEU A 137 -13.93 -5.41 26.53
CA LEU A 137 -12.85 -6.01 27.31
C LEU A 137 -13.24 -7.43 27.69
N THR A 138 -12.43 -8.40 27.26
CA THR A 138 -12.58 -9.81 27.63
C THR A 138 -11.49 -10.23 28.60
N SER A 139 -11.82 -11.14 29.52
CA SER A 139 -10.83 -11.70 30.43
C SER A 139 -9.75 -12.50 29.66
N PRO A 140 -8.47 -12.28 29.91
CA PRO A 140 -7.38 -13.03 29.27
C PRO A 140 -7.24 -14.45 29.83
N MET A 141 -7.90 -14.76 30.97
CA MET A 141 -7.76 -16.04 31.66
C MET A 141 -9.08 -16.47 32.31
N ARG A 142 -9.19 -17.78 32.62
CA ARG A 142 -10.27 -18.29 33.49
C ARG A 142 -9.94 -17.95 34.95
N GLY A 143 -10.90 -17.38 35.66
CA GLY A 143 -10.70 -16.99 37.04
C GLY A 143 -11.96 -16.58 37.73
N VAL A 144 -11.84 -16.27 39.03
CA VAL A 144 -12.89 -15.69 39.83
C VAL A 144 -12.65 -14.20 39.96
N VAL A 145 -13.71 -13.41 39.77
CA VAL A 145 -13.63 -11.96 39.97
C VAL A 145 -13.52 -11.68 41.46
N ASN A 146 -12.40 -11.12 41.89
CA ASN A 146 -12.13 -10.77 43.27
C ASN A 146 -12.72 -9.40 43.63
N THR A 147 -12.44 -8.41 42.79
CA THR A 147 -12.87 -7.03 43.03
C THR A 147 -13.34 -6.40 41.73
N VAL A 148 -14.43 -5.65 41.77
CA VAL A 148 -14.92 -4.82 40.66
C VAL A 148 -14.73 -3.36 41.04
N GLY A 149 -13.82 -2.66 40.35
CA GLY A 149 -13.50 -1.25 40.59
C GLY A 149 -14.54 -0.29 40.02
N VAL A 150 -15.18 -0.65 38.93
CA VAL A 150 -16.20 0.19 38.27
C VAL A 150 -17.53 -0.49 38.30
N THR A 151 -18.43 0.05 39.12
CA THR A 151 -19.79 -0.52 39.36
C THR A 151 -20.91 0.26 38.68
N THR A 152 -20.59 1.45 38.14
CA THR A 152 -21.59 2.36 37.58
C THR A 152 -21.71 2.16 36.07
N ILE A 153 -22.90 1.78 35.60
CA ILE A 153 -23.20 1.72 34.17
C ILE A 153 -23.15 3.14 33.59
N GLY A 154 -22.42 3.32 32.48
CA GLY A 154 -22.20 4.64 31.88
C GLY A 154 -21.04 5.44 32.51
N GLY A 155 -20.34 4.87 33.46
CA GLY A 155 -19.12 5.46 34.01
C GLY A 155 -18.01 5.56 32.99
N VAL A 156 -17.13 6.58 33.12
CA VAL A 156 -15.93 6.76 32.28
C VAL A 156 -14.73 6.15 32.98
N VAL A 157 -14.07 5.24 32.30
CA VAL A 157 -12.81 4.61 32.76
C VAL A 157 -11.65 5.30 32.11
N ARG A 158 -10.63 5.69 32.88
CA ARG A 158 -9.42 6.32 32.40
C ARG A 158 -8.41 5.28 31.91
N PRO A 159 -7.53 5.62 30.98
CA PRO A 159 -6.42 4.74 30.61
C PRO A 159 -5.57 4.39 31.82
N GLY A 160 -5.34 3.08 32.06
CA GLY A 160 -4.59 2.58 33.22
C GLY A 160 -5.41 2.40 34.51
N GLU A 161 -6.69 2.73 34.50
CA GLU A 161 -7.58 2.51 35.67
C GLU A 161 -7.96 1.03 35.78
N GLN A 162 -7.91 0.50 36.99
CA GLN A 162 -8.26 -0.89 37.27
C GLN A 162 -9.79 -1.05 37.25
N ILE A 163 -10.26 -1.88 36.28
CA ILE A 163 -11.68 -2.16 36.11
C ILE A 163 -12.16 -3.30 37.03
N LEU A 164 -11.38 -4.39 37.03
CA LEU A 164 -11.66 -5.55 37.89
C LEU A 164 -10.35 -6.34 38.12
N GLU A 165 -10.36 -7.17 39.15
CA GLU A 165 -9.29 -8.08 39.53
C GLU A 165 -9.78 -9.51 39.39
N ILE A 166 -8.98 -10.34 38.71
CA ILE A 166 -9.29 -11.76 38.47
C ILE A 166 -8.22 -12.62 39.17
N ILE A 167 -8.68 -13.56 39.99
CA ILE A 167 -7.81 -14.61 40.52
C ILE A 167 -7.86 -15.80 39.58
N PRO A 168 -6.73 -16.22 38.97
CA PRO A 168 -6.72 -17.37 38.07
C PRO A 168 -7.06 -18.66 38.81
N LEU A 169 -7.82 -19.56 38.17
CA LEU A 169 -8.18 -20.87 38.72
C LEU A 169 -7.21 -21.98 38.34
N ASP A 170 -6.45 -21.76 37.28
CA ASP A 170 -5.64 -22.82 36.65
C ASP A 170 -4.13 -22.66 36.97
N GLU A 171 -3.74 -21.80 37.93
CA GLU A 171 -2.35 -21.69 38.36
C GLU A 171 -2.01 -22.76 39.40
N GLU A 172 -0.88 -23.45 39.21
CA GLU A 172 -0.33 -24.34 40.22
C GLU A 172 0.07 -23.53 41.47
N LEU A 173 -0.53 -23.89 42.59
CA LEU A 173 -0.22 -23.25 43.86
C LEU A 173 1.14 -23.75 44.36
N PHE A 174 2.02 -22.86 44.70
CA PHE A 174 3.26 -23.20 45.38
C PHE A 174 3.34 -22.48 46.73
N VAL A 175 3.98 -23.14 47.68
CA VAL A 175 4.18 -22.59 49.01
C VAL A 175 5.65 -22.27 49.20
N GLU A 176 5.92 -21.04 49.49
CA GLU A 176 7.28 -20.59 49.88
C GLU A 176 7.41 -20.66 51.39
N ALA A 177 8.33 -21.53 51.87
CA ALA A 177 8.60 -21.68 53.29
C ALA A 177 10.05 -21.22 53.63
N ARG A 178 10.20 -20.43 54.68
CA ARG A 178 11.52 -20.05 55.20
C ARG A 178 11.99 -21.11 56.19
N VAL A 179 13.09 -21.77 55.87
CA VAL A 179 13.69 -22.79 56.71
C VAL A 179 14.86 -22.19 57.47
N ALA A 180 14.97 -22.45 58.77
CA ALA A 180 16.10 -22.02 59.59
C ALA A 180 17.42 -22.64 59.10
N PRO A 181 18.54 -21.91 59.07
CA PRO A 181 19.82 -22.40 58.52
C PRO A 181 20.29 -23.74 59.08
N GLU A 182 19.99 -24.03 60.34
CA GLU A 182 20.32 -25.25 61.08
C GLU A 182 19.57 -26.50 60.51
N ASN A 183 18.46 -26.34 59.82
CA ASN A 183 17.64 -27.41 59.25
C ASN A 183 17.89 -27.66 57.76
N ILE A 184 18.70 -26.81 57.10
CA ILE A 184 18.97 -26.91 55.66
C ILE A 184 19.61 -28.26 55.25
N ALA A 185 20.47 -28.81 56.10
CA ALA A 185 21.15 -30.10 55.86
C ALA A 185 20.18 -31.28 55.71
N ASN A 186 18.96 -31.15 56.22
CA ASN A 186 17.93 -32.19 56.23
C ASN A 186 16.94 -32.09 55.01
N LEU A 187 17.09 -31.04 54.21
CA LEU A 187 16.22 -30.79 53.04
C LEU A 187 16.84 -31.35 51.75
N ARG A 188 16.02 -32.08 50.97
CA ARG A 188 16.40 -32.59 49.65
C ARG A 188 15.31 -32.29 48.63
N ARG A 189 15.71 -32.05 47.40
CA ARG A 189 14.76 -31.93 46.31
C ARG A 189 13.93 -33.19 46.13
N GLY A 190 12.60 -33.05 45.98
CA GLY A 190 11.66 -34.16 45.85
C GLY A 190 11.21 -34.77 47.16
N GLN A 191 11.54 -34.16 48.31
CA GLN A 191 11.08 -34.62 49.61
C GLN A 191 9.58 -34.29 49.79
N GLU A 192 8.83 -35.23 50.29
CA GLU A 192 7.41 -35.06 50.58
C GLU A 192 7.19 -34.05 51.72
N ALA A 193 6.29 -33.11 51.50
CA ALA A 193 5.96 -32.07 52.47
C ALA A 193 4.47 -32.07 52.76
N THR A 194 4.13 -32.01 54.05
CA THR A 194 2.72 -31.94 54.45
C THR A 194 2.39 -30.53 54.95
N ILE A 195 1.43 -29.88 54.27
CA ILE A 195 0.94 -28.53 54.60
C ILE A 195 -0.33 -28.68 55.36
N LYS A 196 -0.41 -28.09 56.55
CA LYS A 196 -1.65 -27.99 57.33
C LYS A 196 -2.14 -26.55 57.24
N LEU A 197 -3.30 -26.34 56.64
CA LEU A 197 -4.00 -25.06 56.62
C LEU A 197 -4.93 -25.01 57.88
N THR A 198 -4.83 -23.95 58.63
CA THR A 198 -5.70 -23.70 59.80
C THR A 198 -6.80 -22.74 59.40
#